data_9250070e9688d3d80efe82c77c4d83bf
#
_entry.id   9250070e9688d3d80efe82c77c4d83bf
#
_cell.length_a   1.000
_cell.length_b   1.000
_cell.length_c   1.000
_cell.angle_alpha   90.00
_cell.angle_beta   90.00
_cell.angle_gamma   90.00
#
_symmetry.space_group_name_H-M   'P 1'
#
loop_
_entity.id
_entity.type
_entity.pdbx_description
1 polymer ?
#
loop_
_entity_poly.entity_id
_entity_poly.type
_entity_poly.pdbx_seq_one_letter_code
_entity_poly.pdbx_strand_id
1 'polypeptide(L)'
;NKNTYINLRWIGIIGQFITINAVSFVLKFEFNYILANLVVFFGALSNLALVYFYQDKNLLSEKSSFYFLFLDIFQLSFLLYLTGGTINPFSIFLLIPSIFASFNLNLKTNILLIIITSMSILFITFFHHELPSPLNDYIFNKYYYYSIPVALFVALIFLNYFALSFGKESRVRKEAINKIQEVISKEHELVSLGGQAAAAAHS
;
A
#
# COMPACT_ATOMS: atom_id res chain seq x y z
N ASN A 1 -2.61 11.20 2.19
CA ASN A 1 -2.55 12.16 1.08
C ASN A 1 -2.55 11.40 -0.25
N LYS A 2 -3.39 11.82 -1.20
CA LYS A 2 -3.51 11.20 -2.53
C LYS A 2 -2.16 11.13 -3.25
N ASN A 3 -1.41 12.22 -3.24
CA ASN A 3 -0.13 12.29 -3.95
C ASN A 3 0.91 11.31 -3.40
N THR A 4 0.96 11.11 -2.09
CA THR A 4 1.82 10.09 -1.48
C THR A 4 1.45 8.69 -1.96
N TYR A 5 0.15 8.39 -2.06
CA TYR A 5 -0.32 7.10 -2.56
C TYR A 5 0.03 6.90 -4.04
N ILE A 6 -0.21 7.89 -4.89
CA ILE A 6 0.16 7.86 -6.31
C ILE A 6 1.66 7.61 -6.48
N ASN A 7 2.50 8.32 -5.73
CA ASN A 7 3.95 8.16 -5.81
C ASN A 7 4.41 6.77 -5.37
N LEU A 8 3.84 6.24 -4.29
CA LEU A 8 4.13 4.87 -3.84
C LEU A 8 3.76 3.82 -4.89
N ARG A 9 2.61 3.99 -5.55
CA ARG A 9 2.20 3.10 -6.65
C ARG A 9 3.16 3.20 -7.84
N TRP A 10 3.61 4.40 -8.23
CA TRP A 10 4.62 4.55 -9.28
C TRP A 10 5.93 3.85 -8.93
N ILE A 11 6.41 3.99 -7.71
CA ILE A 11 7.62 3.29 -7.24
C ILE A 11 7.43 1.77 -7.37
N GLY A 12 6.28 1.25 -6.94
CA GLY A 12 5.94 -0.17 -7.07
C GLY A 12 5.89 -0.65 -8.53
N ILE A 13 5.18 0.07 -9.40
CA ILE A 13 5.03 -0.24 -10.83
C ILE A 13 6.39 -0.23 -11.54
N ILE A 14 7.22 0.80 -11.32
CA ILE A 14 8.56 0.90 -11.89
C ILE A 14 9.44 -0.24 -11.38
N GLY A 15 9.40 -0.53 -10.08
CA GLY A 15 10.13 -1.65 -9.49
C GLY A 15 9.74 -2.99 -10.10
N GLN A 16 8.44 -3.26 -10.26
CA GLN A 16 7.93 -4.46 -10.91
C GLN A 16 8.41 -4.56 -12.37
N PHE A 17 8.30 -3.48 -13.13
CA PHE A 17 8.75 -3.43 -14.53
C PHE A 17 10.25 -3.72 -14.66
N ILE A 18 11.08 -3.08 -13.84
CA ILE A 18 12.53 -3.30 -13.83
C ILE A 18 12.83 -4.75 -13.46
N THR A 19 12.21 -5.28 -12.41
CA THR A 19 12.46 -6.64 -11.92
C THR A 19 12.09 -7.68 -12.98
N ILE A 20 10.89 -7.61 -13.57
CA ILE A 20 10.42 -8.54 -14.59
C ILE A 20 11.39 -8.56 -15.78
N ASN A 21 11.79 -7.40 -16.28
CA ASN A 21 12.66 -7.30 -17.42
C ASN A 21 14.11 -7.69 -17.09
N ALA A 22 14.64 -7.35 -15.91
CA ALA A 22 15.95 -7.78 -15.46
C ALA A 22 16.00 -9.31 -15.31
N VAL A 23 14.98 -9.92 -14.72
CA VAL A 23 14.91 -11.39 -14.56
C VAL A 23 14.83 -12.09 -15.93
N SER A 24 14.05 -11.55 -16.88
CA SER A 24 13.90 -12.13 -18.20
C SER A 24 15.14 -11.93 -19.09
N PHE A 25 15.67 -10.69 -19.20
CA PHE A 25 16.72 -10.38 -20.18
C PHE A 25 18.13 -10.49 -19.65
N VAL A 26 18.36 -10.17 -18.35
CA VAL A 26 19.70 -10.21 -17.74
C VAL A 26 19.97 -11.57 -17.13
N LEU A 27 19.03 -12.08 -16.31
CA LEU A 27 19.18 -13.39 -15.66
C LEU A 27 18.74 -14.54 -16.57
N LYS A 28 18.07 -14.25 -17.70
CA LYS A 28 17.59 -15.22 -18.69
C LYS A 28 16.68 -16.29 -18.11
N PHE A 29 15.83 -15.91 -17.14
CA PHE A 29 14.84 -16.83 -16.59
C PHE A 29 13.67 -16.98 -17.57
N GLU A 30 13.17 -18.21 -17.68
CA GLU A 30 12.09 -18.56 -18.58
C GLU A 30 10.74 -18.48 -17.88
N PHE A 31 9.93 -17.50 -18.22
CA PHE A 31 8.53 -17.31 -17.80
C PHE A 31 7.80 -16.43 -18.81
N ASN A 32 6.48 -16.33 -18.67
CA ASN A 32 5.69 -15.48 -19.57
C ASN A 32 5.86 -13.98 -19.22
N TYR A 33 7.03 -13.41 -19.58
CA TYR A 33 7.36 -12.01 -19.32
C TYR A 33 6.44 -11.03 -20.04
N ILE A 34 5.86 -11.40 -21.20
CA ILE A 34 4.92 -10.56 -21.95
C ILE A 34 3.65 -10.37 -21.13
N LEU A 35 3.07 -11.46 -20.63
CA LEU A 35 1.88 -11.39 -19.79
C LEU A 35 2.14 -10.66 -18.47
N ALA A 36 3.30 -10.88 -17.84
CA ALA A 36 3.71 -10.16 -16.64
C ALA A 36 3.82 -8.64 -16.90
N ASN A 37 4.45 -8.22 -18.00
CA ASN A 37 4.52 -6.80 -18.39
C ASN A 37 3.13 -6.21 -18.70
N LEU A 38 2.22 -6.96 -19.30
CA LEU A 38 0.84 -6.53 -19.50
C LEU A 38 0.13 -6.26 -18.16
N VAL A 39 0.33 -7.10 -17.16
CA VAL A 39 -0.24 -6.89 -15.81
C VAL A 39 0.31 -5.61 -15.18
N VAL A 40 1.61 -5.34 -15.30
CA VAL A 40 2.23 -4.10 -14.83
C VAL A 40 1.67 -2.89 -15.59
N PHE A 41 1.48 -3.01 -16.89
CA PHE A 41 0.88 -1.97 -17.72
C PHE A 41 -0.55 -1.61 -17.27
N PHE A 42 -1.39 -2.61 -16.94
CA PHE A 42 -2.71 -2.37 -16.35
C PHE A 42 -2.62 -1.66 -15.00
N GLY A 43 -1.61 -1.98 -14.18
CA GLY A 43 -1.31 -1.24 -12.94
C GLY A 43 -0.99 0.23 -13.22
N ALA A 44 -0.17 0.51 -14.22
CA ALA A 44 0.17 1.87 -14.65
C ALA A 44 -1.07 2.63 -15.16
N LEU A 45 -1.91 1.99 -15.99
CA LEU A 45 -3.18 2.57 -16.45
C LEU A 45 -4.11 2.92 -15.27
N SER A 46 -4.23 2.02 -14.29
CA SER A 46 -5.05 2.28 -13.10
C SER A 46 -4.52 3.45 -12.28
N ASN A 47 -3.19 3.64 -12.21
CA ASN A 47 -2.59 4.79 -11.53
C ASN A 47 -2.80 6.10 -12.32
N LEU A 48 -2.70 6.06 -13.64
CA LEU A 48 -3.05 7.20 -14.51
C LEU A 48 -4.52 7.58 -14.38
N ALA A 49 -5.42 6.59 -14.33
CA ALA A 49 -6.84 6.81 -14.08
C ALA A 49 -7.08 7.52 -12.73
N LEU A 50 -6.36 7.10 -11.69
CA LEU A 50 -6.41 7.75 -10.37
C LEU A 50 -5.94 9.22 -10.44
N VAL A 51 -4.87 9.51 -11.16
CA VAL A 51 -4.37 10.88 -11.37
C VAL A 51 -5.43 11.72 -12.09
N TYR A 52 -5.98 11.20 -13.19
CA TYR A 52 -6.89 11.94 -14.07
C TYR A 52 -8.27 12.18 -13.42
N PHE A 53 -8.92 11.14 -12.89
CA PHE A 53 -10.28 11.25 -12.34
C PHE A 53 -10.37 11.94 -10.98
N TYR A 54 -9.26 12.07 -10.27
CA TYR A 54 -9.21 12.67 -8.93
C TYR A 54 -8.29 13.90 -8.88
N GLN A 55 -8.10 14.59 -10.01
CA GLN A 55 -7.15 15.71 -10.15
C GLN A 55 -7.35 16.79 -9.11
N ASP A 56 -8.61 17.19 -8.86
CA ASP A 56 -8.97 18.30 -7.97
C ASP A 56 -9.12 17.90 -6.49
N LYS A 57 -8.86 16.63 -6.14
CA LYS A 57 -9.07 16.14 -4.78
C LYS A 57 -7.73 15.90 -4.07
N ASN A 58 -7.55 16.52 -2.92
CA ASN A 58 -6.38 16.26 -2.06
C ASN A 58 -6.48 14.94 -1.27
N LEU A 59 -7.70 14.46 -1.03
CA LEU A 59 -7.99 13.22 -0.32
C LEU A 59 -8.89 12.33 -1.17
N LEU A 60 -8.59 11.05 -1.20
CA LEU A 60 -9.47 10.03 -1.78
C LEU A 60 -10.61 9.71 -0.81
N SER A 61 -11.79 9.46 -1.36
CA SER A 61 -12.87 8.89 -0.56
C SER A 61 -12.47 7.49 -0.09
N GLU A 62 -13.07 7.04 1.01
CA GLU A 62 -12.81 5.70 1.54
C GLU A 62 -13.13 4.60 0.52
N LYS A 63 -14.25 4.73 -0.20
CA LYS A 63 -14.63 3.80 -1.27
C LYS A 63 -13.60 3.77 -2.39
N SER A 64 -13.15 4.94 -2.87
CA SER A 64 -12.13 5.00 -3.93
C SER A 64 -10.81 4.39 -3.47
N SER A 65 -10.37 4.68 -2.25
CA SER A 65 -9.15 4.09 -1.68
C SER A 65 -9.25 2.57 -1.59
N PHE A 66 -10.40 2.04 -1.16
CA PHE A 66 -10.65 0.61 -1.12
C PHE A 66 -10.51 -0.03 -2.51
N TYR A 67 -11.16 0.53 -3.54
CA TYR A 67 -11.10 -0.04 -4.89
C TYR A 67 -9.68 -0.05 -5.47
N PHE A 68 -8.91 1.02 -5.28
CA PHE A 68 -7.54 1.06 -5.78
C PHE A 68 -6.62 0.11 -5.03
N LEU A 69 -6.76 -0.02 -3.70
CA LEU A 69 -5.99 -0.99 -2.92
C LEU A 69 -6.39 -2.44 -3.24
N PHE A 70 -7.67 -2.69 -3.50
CA PHE A 70 -8.13 -3.98 -3.99
C PHE A 70 -7.52 -4.33 -5.36
N LEU A 71 -7.48 -3.36 -6.30
CA LEU A 71 -6.82 -3.55 -7.59
C LEU A 71 -5.32 -3.83 -7.43
N ASP A 72 -4.65 -3.19 -6.47
CA ASP A 72 -3.23 -3.44 -6.19
C ASP A 72 -3.01 -4.87 -5.67
N ILE A 73 -3.86 -5.35 -4.74
CA ILE A 73 -3.81 -6.75 -4.25
C ILE A 73 -4.04 -7.71 -5.42
N PHE A 74 -5.05 -7.45 -6.26
CA PHE A 74 -5.37 -8.31 -7.39
C PHE A 74 -4.24 -8.35 -8.41
N GLN A 75 -3.66 -7.20 -8.77
CA GLN A 75 -2.53 -7.09 -9.71
C GLN A 75 -1.31 -7.86 -9.20
N LEU A 76 -0.93 -7.65 -7.92
CA LEU A 76 0.20 -8.34 -7.30
C LEU A 76 -0.04 -9.85 -7.21
N SER A 77 -1.25 -10.26 -6.82
CA SER A 77 -1.62 -11.68 -6.75
C SER A 77 -1.50 -12.35 -8.12
N PHE A 78 -1.91 -11.66 -9.18
CA PHE A 78 -1.82 -12.19 -10.53
C PHE A 78 -0.37 -12.29 -11.03
N LEU A 79 0.48 -11.32 -10.70
CA LEU A 79 1.92 -11.42 -10.98
C LEU A 79 2.56 -12.60 -10.25
N LEU A 80 2.24 -12.78 -8.97
CA LEU A 80 2.74 -13.89 -8.17
C LEU A 80 2.21 -15.24 -8.68
N TYR A 81 0.94 -15.30 -9.09
CA TYR A 81 0.37 -16.48 -9.73
C TYR A 81 1.18 -16.91 -10.96
N LEU A 82 1.66 -15.98 -11.78
CA LEU A 82 2.47 -16.25 -12.97
C LEU A 82 3.93 -16.63 -12.66
N THR A 83 4.42 -16.38 -11.44
CA THR A 83 5.86 -16.42 -11.14
C THR A 83 6.20 -17.23 -9.91
N GLY A 84 5.39 -18.21 -9.53
CA GLY A 84 5.71 -19.18 -8.47
C GLY A 84 4.96 -19.01 -7.15
N GLY A 85 3.88 -18.22 -7.13
CA GLY A 85 3.00 -18.10 -5.98
C GLY A 85 3.69 -17.53 -4.74
N THR A 86 3.42 -18.13 -3.58
CA THR A 86 3.99 -17.69 -2.30
C THR A 86 5.48 -18.01 -2.14
N ILE A 87 6.05 -18.93 -2.94
CA ILE A 87 7.48 -19.25 -2.92
C ILE A 87 8.29 -18.11 -3.56
N ASN A 88 7.67 -17.31 -4.42
CA ASN A 88 8.32 -16.15 -5.00
C ASN A 88 8.74 -15.18 -3.88
N PRO A 89 10.02 -14.76 -3.79
CA PRO A 89 10.50 -13.87 -2.72
C PRO A 89 9.78 -12.51 -2.69
N PHE A 90 9.17 -12.09 -3.79
CA PHE A 90 8.38 -10.86 -3.86
C PHE A 90 6.96 -10.99 -3.28
N SER A 91 6.56 -12.18 -2.81
CA SER A 91 5.25 -12.40 -2.17
C SER A 91 5.01 -11.49 -0.94
N ILE A 92 6.07 -11.05 -0.26
CA ILE A 92 5.99 -10.10 0.86
C ILE A 92 5.32 -8.77 0.46
N PHE A 93 5.45 -8.33 -0.79
CA PHE A 93 4.86 -7.08 -1.27
C PHE A 93 3.33 -7.11 -1.34
N LEU A 94 2.72 -8.30 -1.32
CA LEU A 94 1.27 -8.46 -1.25
C LEU A 94 0.68 -7.89 0.06
N LEU A 95 1.49 -7.74 1.10
CA LEU A 95 1.07 -7.18 2.38
C LEU A 95 0.93 -5.65 2.35
N ILE A 96 1.65 -4.97 1.46
CA ILE A 96 1.75 -3.50 1.43
C ILE A 96 0.39 -2.78 1.30
N PRO A 97 -0.52 -3.16 0.37
CA PRO A 97 -1.80 -2.46 0.24
C PRO A 97 -2.65 -2.55 1.52
N SER A 98 -2.65 -3.70 2.18
CA SER A 98 -3.37 -3.92 3.44
C SER A 98 -2.78 -3.08 4.59
N ILE A 99 -1.45 -3.02 4.71
CA ILE A 99 -0.76 -2.19 5.70
C ILE A 99 -1.07 -0.71 5.46
N PHE A 100 -1.03 -0.26 4.20
CA PHE A 100 -1.38 1.11 3.85
C PHE A 100 -2.83 1.46 4.22
N ALA A 101 -3.76 0.52 4.05
CA ALA A 101 -5.15 0.66 4.48
C ALA A 101 -5.25 0.90 6.00
N SER A 102 -4.44 0.21 6.80
CA SER A 102 -4.45 0.33 8.26
C SER A 102 -4.12 1.72 8.77
N PHE A 103 -3.29 2.48 8.04
CA PHE A 103 -2.98 3.86 8.38
C PHE A 103 -4.06 4.86 7.96
N ASN A 104 -4.82 4.57 6.89
CA ASN A 104 -5.59 5.58 6.17
C ASN A 104 -7.10 5.35 6.18
N LEU A 105 -7.55 4.10 6.35
CA LEU A 105 -8.96 3.73 6.23
C LEU A 105 -9.58 3.40 7.58
N ASN A 106 -10.91 3.29 7.61
CA ASN A 106 -11.60 2.84 8.80
C ASN A 106 -11.35 1.35 9.08
N LEU A 107 -11.63 0.92 10.32
CA LEU A 107 -11.36 -0.44 10.76
C LEU A 107 -12.11 -1.50 9.92
N LYS A 108 -13.36 -1.22 9.53
CA LYS A 108 -14.18 -2.20 8.77
C LYS A 108 -13.59 -2.44 7.38
N THR A 109 -13.25 -1.37 6.67
CA THR A 109 -12.64 -1.43 5.33
C THR A 109 -11.26 -2.08 5.39
N ASN A 110 -10.49 -1.80 6.45
CA ASN A 110 -9.19 -2.42 6.64
C ASN A 110 -9.30 -3.94 6.88
N ILE A 111 -10.21 -4.37 7.76
CA ILE A 111 -10.46 -5.80 8.01
C ILE A 111 -10.85 -6.51 6.71
N LEU A 112 -11.69 -5.88 5.88
CA LEU A 112 -12.06 -6.45 4.59
C LEU A 112 -10.85 -6.66 3.68
N LEU A 113 -9.92 -5.68 3.60
CA LEU A 113 -8.69 -5.81 2.82
C LEU A 113 -7.74 -6.86 3.39
N ILE A 114 -7.66 -7.00 4.72
CA ILE A 114 -6.90 -8.09 5.36
C ILE A 114 -7.46 -9.46 4.93
N ILE A 115 -8.79 -9.61 4.94
CA ILE A 115 -9.44 -10.85 4.50
C ILE A 115 -9.14 -11.13 3.03
N ILE A 116 -9.26 -10.11 2.15
CA ILE A 116 -8.96 -10.25 0.72
C ILE A 116 -7.50 -10.65 0.50
N THR A 117 -6.56 -9.99 1.18
CA THR A 117 -5.12 -10.34 1.12
C THR A 117 -4.88 -11.78 1.60
N SER A 118 -5.54 -12.19 2.69
CA SER A 118 -5.46 -13.57 3.22
C SER A 118 -5.98 -14.59 2.22
N MET A 119 -7.12 -14.32 1.59
CA MET A 119 -7.67 -15.19 0.53
C MET A 119 -6.74 -15.25 -0.69
N SER A 120 -6.12 -14.13 -1.07
CA SER A 120 -5.12 -14.08 -2.14
C SER A 120 -3.90 -14.93 -1.82
N ILE A 121 -3.36 -14.86 -0.59
CA ILE A 121 -2.22 -15.68 -0.16
C ILE A 121 -2.60 -17.17 -0.23
N LEU A 122 -3.79 -17.54 0.27
CA LEU A 122 -4.27 -18.94 0.18
C LEU A 122 -4.40 -19.37 -1.28
N PHE A 123 -5.02 -18.55 -2.12
CA PHE A 123 -5.20 -18.87 -3.53
C PHE A 123 -3.87 -19.11 -4.24
N ILE A 124 -2.90 -18.19 -4.15
CA ILE A 124 -1.61 -18.32 -4.81
C ILE A 124 -0.69 -19.37 -4.17
N THR A 125 -1.02 -19.87 -2.95
CA THR A 125 -0.31 -21.01 -2.36
C THR A 125 -0.66 -22.32 -3.05
N PHE A 126 -1.93 -22.51 -3.41
CA PHE A 126 -2.41 -23.74 -4.03
C PHE A 126 -2.48 -23.68 -5.55
N PHE A 127 -2.69 -22.48 -6.09
CA PHE A 127 -2.85 -22.23 -7.52
C PHE A 127 -1.82 -21.21 -7.98
N HIS A 128 -0.79 -21.67 -8.68
CA HIS A 128 0.24 -20.82 -9.29
C HIS A 128 0.96 -21.58 -10.39
N HIS A 129 1.56 -20.87 -11.32
CA HIS A 129 2.52 -21.42 -12.25
C HIS A 129 3.83 -21.75 -11.50
N GLU A 130 4.62 -22.66 -12.06
CA GLU A 130 5.93 -23.00 -11.52
C GLU A 130 6.84 -21.77 -11.43
N LEU A 131 7.82 -21.85 -10.53
CA LEU A 131 8.86 -20.83 -10.48
C LEU A 131 9.55 -20.71 -11.84
N PRO A 132 9.99 -19.52 -12.25
CA PRO A 132 10.78 -19.33 -13.47
C PRO A 132 12.01 -20.23 -13.47
N SER A 133 12.27 -20.92 -14.61
CA SER A 133 13.51 -21.69 -14.79
C SER A 133 14.73 -20.73 -14.72
N PRO A 134 15.85 -21.10 -14.07
CA PRO A 134 16.17 -22.43 -13.52
C PRO A 134 15.71 -22.70 -12.08
N LEU A 135 14.91 -21.84 -11.46
CA LEU A 135 14.48 -22.01 -10.07
C LEU A 135 13.45 -23.13 -9.89
N ASN A 136 12.77 -23.56 -10.96
CA ASN A 136 11.84 -24.69 -10.94
C ASN A 136 12.54 -26.05 -10.65
N ASP A 137 13.85 -26.15 -10.87
CA ASP A 137 14.63 -27.35 -10.58
C ASP A 137 14.88 -27.58 -9.08
N TYR A 138 14.61 -26.55 -8.24
CA TYR A 138 14.74 -26.66 -6.80
C TYR A 138 13.55 -27.39 -6.18
N ILE A 139 13.79 -28.55 -5.61
CA ILE A 139 12.79 -29.30 -4.85
C ILE A 139 12.72 -28.71 -3.44
N PHE A 140 11.68 -27.95 -3.18
CA PHE A 140 11.45 -27.44 -1.83
C PHE A 140 10.89 -28.54 -0.93
N ASN A 141 11.43 -28.64 0.30
CA ASN A 141 10.86 -29.51 1.32
C ASN A 141 9.42 -29.07 1.62
N LYS A 142 8.50 -30.04 1.77
CA LYS A 142 7.08 -29.79 2.05
C LYS A 142 6.85 -28.85 3.24
N TYR A 143 7.65 -28.99 4.29
CA TYR A 143 7.54 -28.12 5.48
C TYR A 143 7.94 -26.68 5.16
N TYR A 144 9.00 -26.51 4.37
CA TYR A 144 9.43 -25.18 3.92
C TYR A 144 8.37 -24.52 3.04
N TYR A 145 7.79 -25.27 2.11
CA TYR A 145 6.73 -24.80 1.22
C TYR A 145 5.54 -24.20 2.01
N TYR A 146 5.05 -24.90 3.03
CA TYR A 146 3.91 -24.42 3.84
C TYR A 146 4.31 -23.40 4.91
N SER A 147 5.58 -23.30 5.29
CA SER A 147 6.03 -22.29 6.25
C SER A 147 5.95 -20.86 5.70
N ILE A 148 6.12 -20.69 4.39
CA ILE A 148 6.09 -19.36 3.76
C ILE A 148 4.69 -18.69 3.88
N PRO A 149 3.58 -19.30 3.46
CA PRO A 149 2.27 -18.69 3.64
C PRO A 149 1.92 -18.49 5.13
N VAL A 150 2.33 -19.37 6.03
CA VAL A 150 2.16 -19.18 7.47
C VAL A 150 2.91 -17.93 7.93
N ALA A 151 4.17 -17.75 7.51
CA ALA A 151 4.96 -16.55 7.83
C ALA A 151 4.30 -15.28 7.28
N LEU A 152 3.76 -15.32 6.05
CA LEU A 152 3.03 -14.21 5.46
C LEU A 152 1.76 -13.85 6.25
N PHE A 153 1.00 -14.84 6.74
CA PHE A 153 -0.17 -14.58 7.59
C PHE A 153 0.21 -13.96 8.92
N VAL A 154 1.25 -14.46 9.58
CA VAL A 154 1.75 -13.88 10.83
C VAL A 154 2.21 -12.44 10.59
N ALA A 155 2.97 -12.20 9.53
CA ALA A 155 3.41 -10.86 9.15
C ALA A 155 2.23 -9.93 8.82
N LEU A 156 1.22 -10.42 8.09
CA LEU A 156 0.02 -9.66 7.75
C LEU A 156 -0.69 -9.16 9.01
N ILE A 157 -0.98 -10.06 9.95
CA ILE A 157 -1.67 -9.72 11.20
C ILE A 157 -0.83 -8.76 12.04
N PHE A 158 0.45 -9.07 12.25
CA PHE A 158 1.35 -8.28 13.07
C PHE A 158 1.54 -6.86 12.51
N LEU A 159 1.86 -6.74 11.22
CA LEU A 159 2.11 -5.44 10.58
C LEU A 159 0.84 -4.58 10.51
N ASN A 160 -0.33 -5.18 10.27
CA ASN A 160 -1.59 -4.45 10.28
C ASN A 160 -1.95 -3.97 11.70
N TYR A 161 -1.76 -4.80 12.73
CA TYR A 161 -1.97 -4.40 14.12
C TYR A 161 -1.05 -3.23 14.50
N PHE A 162 0.23 -3.32 14.13
CA PHE A 162 1.21 -2.28 14.36
C PHE A 162 0.84 -0.97 13.63
N ALA A 163 0.47 -1.07 12.36
CA ALA A 163 0.05 0.06 11.55
C ALA A 163 -1.21 0.75 12.10
N LEU A 164 -2.19 0.00 12.59
CA LEU A 164 -3.39 0.54 13.25
C LEU A 164 -3.03 1.29 14.54
N SER A 165 -2.15 0.72 15.37
CA SER A 165 -1.72 1.33 16.63
C SER A 165 -0.98 2.64 16.39
N PHE A 166 -0.01 2.65 15.47
CA PHE A 166 0.72 3.86 15.06
C PHE A 166 -0.18 4.91 14.40
N GLY A 167 -1.10 4.47 13.54
CA GLY A 167 -2.05 5.36 12.89
C GLY A 167 -2.94 6.09 13.90
N LYS A 168 -3.39 5.39 14.94
CA LYS A 168 -4.17 5.99 16.05
C LYS A 168 -3.35 7.01 16.82
N GLU A 169 -2.13 6.65 17.20
CA GLU A 169 -1.24 7.56 17.94
C GLU A 169 -0.90 8.81 17.12
N SER A 170 -0.62 8.67 15.84
CA SER A 170 -0.34 9.79 14.94
C SER A 170 -1.53 10.74 14.79
N ARG A 171 -2.77 10.21 14.76
CA ARG A 171 -3.98 11.03 14.73
C ARG A 171 -4.15 11.83 16.01
N VAL A 172 -3.99 11.19 17.18
CA VAL A 172 -4.10 11.87 18.48
C VAL A 172 -3.06 12.99 18.60
N ARG A 173 -1.83 12.74 18.21
CA ARG A 173 -0.77 13.77 18.20
C ARG A 173 -1.14 14.95 17.29
N LYS A 174 -1.65 14.66 16.10
CA LYS A 174 -2.05 15.69 15.13
C LYS A 174 -3.21 16.55 15.65
N GLU A 175 -4.19 15.94 16.30
CA GLU A 175 -5.29 16.66 16.95
C GLU A 175 -4.80 17.56 18.09
N ALA A 176 -3.86 17.07 18.90
CA ALA A 176 -3.25 17.85 19.97
C ALA A 176 -2.49 19.07 19.41
N ILE A 177 -1.68 18.88 18.36
CA ILE A 177 -0.95 19.98 17.70
C ILE A 177 -1.93 21.01 17.13
N ASN A 178 -2.99 20.57 16.46
CA ASN A 178 -4.00 21.48 15.89
C ASN A 178 -4.69 22.32 17.01
N LYS A 179 -5.00 21.71 18.16
CA LYS A 179 -5.57 22.43 19.30
C LYS A 179 -4.61 23.47 19.87
N ILE A 180 -3.33 23.13 20.00
CA ILE A 180 -2.30 24.07 20.45
C ILE A 180 -2.18 25.26 19.49
N GLN A 181 -2.17 25.01 18.17
CA GLN A 181 -2.12 26.06 17.16
C GLN A 181 -3.36 26.96 17.22
N GLU A 182 -4.54 26.40 17.44
CA GLU A 182 -5.78 27.16 17.61
C GLU A 182 -5.72 28.08 18.83
N VAL A 183 -5.22 27.57 19.98
CA VAL A 183 -5.06 28.38 21.20
C VAL A 183 -4.07 29.52 20.98
N ILE A 184 -2.91 29.24 20.38
CA ILE A 184 -1.90 30.27 20.05
C ILE A 184 -2.49 31.35 19.12
N SER A 185 -3.24 30.92 18.09
CA SER A 185 -3.89 31.88 17.18
C SER A 185 -4.88 32.81 17.89
N LYS A 186 -5.70 32.25 18.78
CA LYS A 186 -6.65 33.04 19.60
C LYS A 186 -5.92 34.00 20.56
N GLU A 187 -4.81 33.56 21.17
CA GLU A 187 -4.00 34.41 22.05
C GLU A 187 -3.40 35.58 21.26
N HIS A 188 -2.85 35.34 20.08
CA HIS A 188 -2.35 36.41 19.20
C HIS A 188 -3.44 37.39 18.78
N GLU A 189 -4.64 36.92 18.49
CA GLU A 189 -5.78 37.75 18.13
C GLU A 189 -6.16 38.66 19.33
N LEU A 190 -6.26 38.09 20.53
CA LEU A 190 -6.58 38.86 21.75
C LEU A 190 -5.51 39.91 22.07
N VAL A 191 -4.23 39.55 21.93
CA VAL A 191 -3.12 40.53 22.15
C VAL A 191 -3.17 41.65 21.12
N SER A 192 -3.45 41.33 19.83
CA SER A 192 -3.62 42.34 18.77
C SER A 192 -4.79 43.29 19.05
N LEU A 193 -5.95 42.74 19.43
CA LEU A 193 -7.13 43.54 19.79
C LEU A 193 -6.87 44.41 21.01
N GLY A 194 -6.18 43.88 22.04
CA GLY A 194 -5.78 44.63 23.24
C GLY A 194 -4.83 45.80 22.91
N GLY A 195 -3.88 45.54 22.01
CA GLY A 195 -2.97 46.59 21.52
C GLY A 195 -3.69 47.71 20.74
N GLN A 196 -4.65 47.35 19.87
CA GLN A 196 -5.45 48.30 19.12
C GLN A 196 -6.35 49.14 20.05
N ALA A 197 -7.00 48.51 21.06
CA ALA A 197 -7.83 49.20 22.03
C ALA A 197 -6.99 50.17 22.91
N ALA A 198 -5.80 49.80 23.31
CA ALA A 198 -4.89 50.68 24.05
C ALA A 198 -4.44 51.86 23.19
N ALA A 199 -4.11 51.65 21.93
CA ALA A 199 -3.73 52.72 20.99
C ALA A 199 -4.92 53.71 20.75
N ALA A 200 -6.15 53.19 20.62
CA ALA A 200 -7.36 54.03 20.46
C ALA A 200 -7.72 54.81 21.71
N ALA A 201 -7.39 54.31 22.89
CA ALA A 201 -7.63 55.00 24.16
C ALA A 201 -6.60 56.14 24.46
N HIS A 202 -5.44 56.13 23.73
CA HIS A 202 -4.41 57.14 23.86
C HIS A 202 -4.46 58.27 22.83
N SER A 203 -5.37 58.16 21.82
CA SER A 203 -5.64 59.20 20.81
C SER A 203 -6.81 60.09 21.23
#